data_8cc5fd7b79b9616a6c7e936bef97ce83
#
_entry.id   8cc5fd7b79b9616a6c7e936bef97ce83
#
_cell.length_a   1.000
_cell.length_b   1.000
_cell.length_c   1.000
_cell.angle_alpha   90.00
_cell.angle_beta   90.00
_cell.angle_gamma   90.00
#
_symmetry.space_group_name_H-M   'P 1'
#
loop_
_entity.id
_entity.type
_entity.pdbx_description
1 polymer ?
#
loop_
_entity_poly.entity_id
_entity_poly.type
_entity_poly.pdbx_seq_one_letter_code
_entity_poly.pdbx_strand_id
1 'polypeptide(L)' 'MAEFTVTLPSLGDDAGNSAKVSFNYFDEGDEVKEGDDLIEMVTDKATFNVPCPRTGTMKKLLVAEDDEVKVGEPICILDT' A
#
# COMPACT_ATOMS: atom_id res chain seq x y z
N MET A 1 12.37 -12.64 12.81
CA MET A 1 11.29 -11.83 12.20
C MET A 1 11.89 -10.54 11.69
N ALA A 2 11.52 -10.15 10.48
CA ALA A 2 12.07 -8.99 9.84
C ALA A 2 10.97 -8.01 9.46
N GLU A 3 11.25 -6.73 9.58
CA GLU A 3 10.34 -5.70 9.11
C GLU A 3 10.59 -5.47 7.63
N PHE A 4 9.51 -5.37 6.89
CA PHE A 4 9.56 -5.04 5.46
C PHE A 4 8.67 -3.82 5.22
N THR A 5 9.28 -2.72 4.79
CA THR A 5 8.54 -1.50 4.49
C THR A 5 8.01 -1.58 3.06
N VAL A 6 6.70 -1.46 2.92
CA VAL A 6 6.06 -1.40 1.60
C VAL A 6 5.95 0.04 1.18
N THR A 7 6.42 0.35 -0.02
CA THR A 7 6.34 1.70 -0.57
C THR A 7 5.38 1.72 -1.75
N LEU A 8 4.86 2.91 -2.07
CA LEU A 8 3.99 3.06 -3.23
C LEU A 8 4.79 2.81 -4.51
N PRO A 9 4.40 1.80 -5.32
CA PRO A 9 5.13 1.50 -6.55
C PRO A 9 4.89 2.55 -7.63
N SER A 10 5.70 2.50 -8.67
CA SER A 10 5.52 3.36 -9.83
C SER A 10 4.12 3.18 -10.42
N LEU A 11 3.48 4.29 -10.77
CA LEU A 11 2.13 4.30 -11.32
C LEU A 11 2.11 4.30 -12.86
N GLY A 12 3.29 4.28 -13.47
CA GLY A 12 3.42 4.40 -14.92
C GLY A 12 3.58 5.85 -15.35
N ASP A 13 3.95 6.03 -16.61
CA ASP A 13 4.34 7.35 -17.13
C ASP A 13 3.18 8.34 -17.16
N ASP A 14 1.95 7.86 -17.35
CA ASP A 14 0.79 8.72 -17.54
C ASP A 14 -0.01 8.99 -16.27
N ALA A 15 0.32 8.32 -15.17
CA ALA A 15 -0.49 8.37 -13.95
C ALA A 15 0.04 9.36 -12.90
N GLY A 16 1.11 10.09 -13.22
CA GLY A 16 1.72 11.01 -12.27
C GLY A 16 2.55 10.29 -11.23
N ASN A 17 2.84 10.97 -10.13
CA ASN A 17 3.73 10.45 -9.10
C ASN A 17 3.08 10.39 -7.71
N SER A 18 1.76 10.52 -7.64
CA SER A 18 1.04 10.43 -6.37
C SER A 18 -0.33 9.81 -6.58
N ALA A 19 -0.88 9.26 -5.50
CA ALA A 19 -2.21 8.69 -5.49
C ALA A 19 -2.84 8.94 -4.12
N LYS A 20 -4.16 8.86 -4.07
CA LYS A 20 -4.90 9.05 -2.83
C LYS A 20 -5.36 7.68 -2.33
N VAL A 21 -5.24 7.46 -1.02
CA VAL A 21 -5.73 6.22 -0.41
C VAL A 21 -7.25 6.23 -0.41
N SER A 22 -7.84 5.24 -1.07
CA SER A 22 -9.28 5.08 -1.11
C SER A 22 -9.75 4.13 -0.01
N PHE A 23 -9.02 3.02 0.20
CA PHE A 23 -9.44 2.01 1.16
C PHE A 23 -8.25 1.16 1.60
N ASN A 24 -8.19 0.84 2.90
CA ASN A 24 -7.22 -0.11 3.45
C ASN A 24 -7.94 -1.44 3.68
N TYR A 25 -7.46 -2.50 3.02
CA TYR A 25 -8.10 -3.82 3.12
C TYR A 25 -7.78 -4.54 4.42
N PHE A 26 -6.68 -4.17 5.08
CA PHE A 26 -6.21 -4.82 6.31
C PHE A 26 -5.97 -3.81 7.40
N ASP A 27 -6.12 -4.27 8.64
CA ASP A 27 -5.79 -3.49 9.83
C ASP A 27 -4.47 -3.98 10.42
N GLU A 28 -3.90 -3.18 11.32
CA GLU A 28 -2.70 -3.58 12.05
C GLU A 28 -3.01 -4.85 12.84
N GLY A 29 -2.10 -5.82 12.74
CA GLY A 29 -2.26 -7.12 13.37
C GLY A 29 -2.83 -8.21 12.48
N ASP A 30 -3.39 -7.84 11.31
CA ASP A 30 -3.96 -8.83 10.39
C ASP A 30 -2.86 -9.59 9.65
N GLU A 31 -3.13 -10.86 9.36
CA GLU A 31 -2.26 -11.63 8.49
C GLU A 31 -2.52 -11.25 7.03
N VAL A 32 -1.44 -11.12 6.27
CA VAL A 32 -1.50 -10.80 4.85
C VAL A 32 -0.70 -11.83 4.09
N LYS A 33 -1.11 -12.11 2.86
CA LYS A 33 -0.43 -13.07 1.99
C LYS A 33 0.09 -12.37 0.75
N GLU A 34 1.21 -12.85 0.26
CA GLU A 34 1.76 -12.35 -0.99
C GLU A 34 0.71 -12.42 -2.09
N GLY A 35 0.53 -11.30 -2.79
CA GLY A 35 -0.48 -11.18 -3.84
C GLY A 35 -1.82 -10.64 -3.38
N ASP A 36 -2.07 -10.58 -2.08
CA ASP A 36 -3.30 -9.95 -1.58
C ASP A 36 -3.30 -8.45 -1.89
N ASP A 37 -4.49 -7.87 -2.06
CA ASP A 37 -4.63 -6.43 -2.20
C ASP A 37 -4.48 -5.79 -0.82
N LEU A 38 -3.50 -4.92 -0.65
CA LEU A 38 -3.26 -4.25 0.62
C LEU A 38 -4.06 -2.97 0.77
N ILE A 39 -3.98 -2.11 -0.23
CA ILE A 39 -4.54 -0.76 -0.18
C ILE A 39 -5.07 -0.44 -1.57
N GLU A 40 -6.28 0.13 -1.61
CA GLU A 40 -6.83 0.66 -2.84
C GLU A 40 -6.42 2.12 -2.97
N MET A 41 -5.87 2.47 -4.12
CA MET A 41 -5.42 3.80 -4.45
C MET A 41 -6.19 4.35 -5.63
N VAL A 42 -6.39 5.66 -5.66
CA VAL A 42 -7.08 6.32 -6.76
C VAL A 42 -6.25 7.50 -7.26
N THR A 43 -6.21 7.62 -8.57
CA THR A 43 -5.62 8.77 -9.26
C THR A 43 -6.71 9.44 -10.10
N ASP A 44 -6.37 10.53 -10.77
CA ASP A 44 -7.31 11.22 -11.67
C ASP A 44 -7.83 10.31 -12.79
N LYS A 45 -7.07 9.28 -13.14
CA LYS A 45 -7.36 8.47 -14.32
C LYS A 45 -7.74 7.04 -14.02
N ALA A 46 -7.45 6.53 -12.82
CA ALA A 46 -7.64 5.11 -12.55
C ALA A 46 -7.69 4.82 -11.06
N THR A 47 -8.27 3.68 -10.74
CA THR A 47 -8.24 3.06 -9.42
C THR A 47 -7.43 1.78 -9.53
N PHE A 48 -6.57 1.52 -8.57
CA PHE A 48 -5.75 0.30 -8.57
C PHE A 48 -5.48 -0.14 -7.13
N ASN A 49 -5.07 -1.40 -6.99
CA ASN A 49 -4.71 -1.96 -5.70
C ASN A 49 -3.20 -2.15 -5.62
N VAL A 50 -2.62 -1.87 -4.45
CA VAL A 50 -1.21 -2.17 -4.19
C VAL A 50 -1.14 -3.60 -3.68
N PRO A 51 -0.43 -4.49 -4.39
CA PRO A 51 -0.35 -5.89 -3.98
C PRO A 51 0.60 -6.08 -2.81
N CYS A 52 0.32 -7.09 -2.00
CA CYS A 52 1.20 -7.48 -0.90
C CYS A 52 2.45 -8.15 -1.47
N PRO A 53 3.65 -7.65 -1.18
CA PRO A 53 4.87 -8.23 -1.74
C PRO A 53 5.36 -9.47 -1.00
N ARG A 54 4.91 -9.70 0.22
CA ARG A 54 5.36 -10.83 1.04
C ARG A 54 4.27 -11.25 2.01
N THR A 55 4.23 -12.55 2.30
CA THR A 55 3.36 -13.09 3.33
C THR A 55 3.90 -12.71 4.70
N GLY A 56 3.04 -12.25 5.58
CA GLY A 56 3.41 -11.85 6.94
C GLY A 56 2.24 -11.26 7.69
N THR A 57 2.55 -10.39 8.64
CA THR A 57 1.56 -9.70 9.46
C THR A 57 1.66 -8.21 9.21
N MET A 58 0.52 -7.53 9.13
CA MET A 58 0.47 -6.07 9.02
C MET A 58 0.91 -5.49 10.35
N LYS A 59 2.16 -5.03 10.43
CA LYS A 59 2.70 -4.49 11.67
C LYS A 59 2.23 -3.06 11.91
N LYS A 60 2.25 -2.23 10.87
CA LYS A 60 1.87 -0.84 11.00
C LYS A 60 1.34 -0.30 9.68
N LEU A 61 0.23 0.43 9.76
CA LEU A 61 -0.29 1.23 8.64
C LEU A 61 0.24 2.65 8.79
N LEU A 62 0.86 3.15 7.73
CA LEU A 62 1.47 4.49 7.75
C LEU A 62 0.59 5.52 7.05
N VAL A 63 -0.49 5.08 6.42
CA VAL A 63 -1.41 5.94 5.69
C VAL A 63 -2.84 5.58 6.06
N ALA A 64 -3.73 6.56 5.93
CA ALA A 64 -5.16 6.40 6.20
C ALA A 64 -5.95 6.77 4.96
N GLU A 65 -7.25 6.45 4.96
CA GLU A 65 -8.15 6.85 3.88
C GLU A 65 -8.07 8.35 3.66
N ASP A 66 -8.08 8.75 2.41
CA ASP A 66 -7.98 10.13 1.94
C ASP A 66 -6.58 10.74 1.99
N ASP A 67 -5.58 10.04 2.52
CA ASP A 67 -4.20 10.53 2.48
C ASP A 67 -3.67 10.50 1.05
N GLU A 68 -2.92 11.52 0.69
CA GLU A 68 -2.18 11.55 -0.56
C GLU A 68 -0.78 11.01 -0.33
N VAL A 69 -0.36 10.07 -1.18
CA VAL A 69 0.93 9.38 -1.07
C VAL A 69 1.68 9.52 -2.37
N LYS A 70 2.96 9.81 -2.28
CA LYS A 70 3.82 9.89 -3.47
C LYS A 70 4.50 8.56 -3.72
N VAL A 71 4.81 8.31 -5.00
CA VAL A 71 5.60 7.13 -5.39
C VAL A 71 6.89 7.09 -4.57
N GLY A 72 7.19 5.93 -4.01
CA GLY A 72 8.36 5.72 -3.18
C GLY A 72 8.16 6.00 -1.70
N GLU A 73 7.05 6.64 -1.32
CA GLU A 73 6.77 6.86 0.09
C GLU A 73 6.28 5.58 0.76
N PRO A 74 6.63 5.36 2.04
CA PRO A 74 6.18 4.18 2.75
C PRO A 74 4.67 4.23 3.04
N ILE A 75 3.99 3.11 2.84
CA ILE A 75 2.55 2.99 3.08
C ILE A 75 2.22 2.05 4.23
N CYS A 76 3.04 1.06 4.46
CA CYS A 76 2.86 0.16 5.60
C CYS A 76 4.14 -0.62 5.89
N ILE A 77 4.18 -1.25 7.06
CA ILE A 77 5.28 -2.11 7.46
C ILE A 77 4.71 -3.49 7.75
N LEU A 78 5.32 -4.51 7.14
CA LEU A 78 4.98 -5.90 7.37
C LEU A 78 6.02 -6.54 8.28
N ASP A 79 5.58 -7.47 9.09
CA ASP A 79 6.45 -8.33 9.90
C ASP A 79 6.48 -9.69 9.22
N THR A 80 7.62 -10.04 8.64
CA THR A 80 7.75 -11.25 7.81
C THR A 80 8.71 -12.29 8.38
#